data_bdb3ab6cbc8dae17d7186392a9f74433
#
_entry.id   bdb3ab6cbc8dae17d7186392a9f74433
#
_cell.length_a   1.000
_cell.length_b   1.000
_cell.length_c   1.000
_cell.angle_alpha   90.00
_cell.angle_beta   90.00
_cell.angle_gamma   90.00
#
_symmetry.space_group_name_H-M   'P 1'
#
loop_
_entity.id
_entity.type
_entity.pdbx_description
1 polymer ?
#
loop_
_entity_poly.entity_id
_entity_poly.type
_entity_poly.pdbx_seq_one_letter_code
_entity_poly.pdbx_strand_id
1 'polypeptide(L)' 'MPTITVNGQSRALSEREARVADLLRALELEGKRIAVERNGTIVPRSRYAETALADGDRLEIVGAVGGG' A
#
# COMPACT_ATOMS: atom_id res chain seq x y z
N MET A 1 4.19 15.38 7.91
CA MET A 1 3.46 14.33 7.17
C MET A 1 4.37 13.14 6.97
N PRO A 2 3.86 11.93 7.17
CA PRO A 2 4.67 10.74 6.94
C PRO A 2 5.04 10.62 5.46
N THR A 3 6.22 10.10 5.22
CA THR A 3 6.68 9.81 3.87
C THR A 3 7.00 8.34 3.78
N ILE A 4 6.50 7.70 2.75
CA ILE A 4 6.77 6.29 2.50
C ILE A 4 7.35 6.16 1.10
N THR A 5 7.82 4.97 0.76
CA THR A 5 8.14 4.67 -0.64
C THR A 5 7.15 3.64 -1.14
N VAL A 6 6.75 3.79 -2.38
CA VAL A 6 5.87 2.84 -3.05
C VAL A 6 6.58 2.44 -4.34
N ASN A 7 6.97 1.18 -4.41
CA ASN A 7 7.74 0.66 -5.54
C ASN A 7 8.96 1.54 -5.83
N GLY A 8 9.64 1.96 -4.76
CA GLY A 8 10.85 2.75 -4.88
C GLY A 8 10.65 4.23 -5.05
N GLN A 9 9.42 4.71 -5.14
CA GLN A 9 9.14 6.14 -5.30
C GLN A 9 8.64 6.73 -4.00
N SER A 10 9.21 7.87 -3.63
CA SER A 10 8.82 8.57 -2.42
C SER A 10 7.44 9.17 -2.56
N ARG A 11 6.63 9.05 -1.51
CA ARG A 11 5.29 9.59 -1.51
C ARG A 11 4.96 10.12 -0.12
N ALA A 12 4.57 11.37 -0.04
CA ALA A 12 4.08 11.94 1.21
C ALA A 12 2.63 11.54 1.40
N LEU A 13 2.29 11.12 2.60
CA LEU A 13 0.93 10.70 2.92
C LEU A 13 0.14 11.88 3.47
N SER A 14 -1.11 11.99 3.04
CA SER A 14 -2.02 12.96 3.61
C SER A 14 -2.66 12.36 4.87
N GLU A 15 -3.39 13.18 5.61
CA GLU A 15 -4.09 12.71 6.79
C GLU A 15 -5.11 11.64 6.47
N ARG A 16 -5.60 11.62 5.23
CA ARG A 16 -6.59 10.63 4.81
C ARG A 16 -5.97 9.31 4.41
N GLU A 17 -4.66 9.25 4.30
CA GLU A 17 -3.96 8.06 3.84
C GLU A 17 -3.23 7.41 4.99
N ALA A 18 -3.99 7.00 6.00
CA ALA A 18 -3.40 6.47 7.22
C ALA A 18 -3.19 4.96 7.19
N ARG A 19 -3.85 4.27 6.29
CA ARG A 19 -3.81 2.81 6.24
C ARG A 19 -3.58 2.33 4.83
N VAL A 20 -3.20 1.07 4.70
CA VAL A 20 -2.96 0.49 3.37
C VAL A 20 -4.18 0.65 2.47
N ALA A 21 -5.37 0.38 3.00
CA ALA A 21 -6.59 0.51 2.21
C ALA A 21 -6.77 1.93 1.67
N ASP A 22 -6.45 2.92 2.47
CA ASP A 22 -6.55 4.32 2.04
C ASP A 22 -5.58 4.62 0.91
N LEU A 23 -4.36 4.11 1.02
CA LEU A 23 -3.35 4.30 -0.02
C LEU A 23 -3.80 3.67 -1.33
N LEU A 24 -4.32 2.44 -1.27
CA LEU A 24 -4.77 1.75 -2.47
C LEU A 24 -5.91 2.51 -3.14
N ARG A 25 -6.80 3.11 -2.36
CA ARG A 25 -7.88 3.90 -2.91
C ARG A 25 -7.32 5.15 -3.60
N ALA A 26 -6.35 5.80 -2.98
CA ALA A 26 -5.72 6.98 -3.57
C ALA A 26 -5.00 6.67 -4.86
N LEU A 27 -4.46 5.47 -4.99
CA LEU A 27 -3.76 5.03 -6.19
C LEU A 27 -4.70 4.40 -7.21
N GLU A 28 -5.99 4.35 -6.90
CA GLU A 28 -7.01 3.74 -7.76
C GLU A 28 -6.77 2.26 -7.98
N LEU A 29 -6.27 1.61 -6.95
CA LEU A 29 -6.01 0.17 -6.99
C LEU A 29 -7.01 -0.63 -6.17
N GLU A 30 -7.97 0.04 -5.55
CA GLU A 30 -8.98 -0.63 -4.75
C GLU A 30 -9.74 -1.64 -5.61
N GLY A 31 -9.91 -2.84 -5.09
CA GLY A 31 -10.63 -3.88 -5.80
C GLY A 31 -9.84 -4.60 -6.88
N LYS A 32 -8.64 -4.14 -7.16
CA LYS A 32 -7.83 -4.77 -8.19
C LYS A 32 -7.04 -5.95 -7.60
N ARG A 33 -6.65 -6.88 -8.47
CA ARG A 33 -5.84 -8.01 -8.05
C ARG A 33 -4.40 -7.55 -7.91
N ILE A 34 -3.99 -7.36 -6.68
CA ILE A 34 -2.65 -6.90 -6.38
C ILE A 34 -2.11 -7.65 -5.17
N ALA A 35 -0.81 -7.63 -5.03
CA ALA A 35 -0.13 -8.11 -3.84
C ALA A 35 0.60 -6.93 -3.23
N VAL A 36 0.50 -6.79 -1.92
CA VAL A 36 1.12 -5.68 -1.21
C VAL A 36 2.09 -6.23 -0.17
N GLU A 37 3.31 -5.70 -0.18
CA GLU A 37 4.28 -5.97 0.87
C GLU A 37 4.56 -4.67 1.61
N ARG A 38 4.70 -4.76 2.91
CA ARG A 38 5.09 -3.65 3.73
C ARG A 38 6.34 -4.05 4.50
N ASN A 39 7.44 -3.37 4.21
CA ASN A 39 8.73 -3.66 4.84
C ASN A 39 9.12 -5.13 4.72
N GLY A 40 8.87 -5.71 3.55
CA GLY A 40 9.24 -7.09 3.28
C GLY A 40 8.24 -8.14 3.72
N THR A 41 7.13 -7.72 4.32
CA THR A 41 6.11 -8.66 4.80
C THR A 41 4.84 -8.49 4.00
N ILE A 42 4.29 -9.59 3.51
CA ILE A 42 3.04 -9.57 2.77
C ILE A 42 1.91 -9.09 3.67
N VAL A 43 1.11 -8.18 3.16
CA VAL A 43 -0.10 -7.72 3.85
C VAL A 43 -1.29 -8.42 3.20
N PRO A 44 -1.98 -9.29 3.93
CA PRO A 44 -3.17 -9.95 3.37
C PRO A 44 -4.25 -8.94 3.05
N ARG A 45 -5.03 -9.23 2.02
CA ARG A 45 -6.12 -8.34 1.63
C ARG A 45 -7.06 -8.03 2.80
N SER A 46 -7.33 -9.04 3.62
CA SER A 46 -8.22 -8.87 4.76
C SER A 46 -7.68 -7.91 5.81
N ARG A 47 -6.40 -7.54 5.71
CA ARG A 47 -5.76 -6.65 6.66
C ARG A 47 -5.52 -5.25 6.13
N TYR A 48 -5.88 -4.98 4.90
CA TYR A 48 -5.62 -3.66 4.31
C TYR A 48 -6.23 -2.52 5.12
N ALA A 49 -7.44 -2.73 5.61
CA ALA A 49 -8.13 -1.68 6.36
C ALA A 49 -7.62 -1.53 7.79
N GLU A 50 -6.82 -2.47 8.25
CA GLU A 50 -6.29 -2.45 9.61
C GLU A 50 -4.81 -2.09 9.68
N THR A 51 -4.11 -2.16 8.56
CA THR A 51 -2.67 -1.97 8.56
C THR A 51 -2.33 -0.51 8.43
N ALA A 52 -1.84 0.08 9.52
CA ALA A 52 -1.45 1.48 9.54
C ALA A 52 -0.14 1.69 8.79
N LEU A 53 -0.03 2.82 8.14
CA LEU A 53 1.19 3.25 7.47
C LEU A 53 1.96 4.18 8.40
N ALA A 54 3.26 4.04 8.40
CA ALA A 54 4.13 4.86 9.25
C ALA A 54 5.22 5.50 8.40
N ASP A 55 5.75 6.59 8.90
CA ASP A 55 6.84 7.29 8.23
C ASP A 55 8.01 6.31 8.01
N GLY A 56 8.55 6.32 6.82
CA GLY A 56 9.66 5.45 6.48
C GLY A 56 9.27 4.07 5.97
N ASP A 57 7.98 3.75 5.94
CA ASP A 57 7.55 2.45 5.43
C ASP A 57 7.90 2.28 3.97
N ARG A 58 8.21 1.05 3.60
CA ARG A 58 8.51 0.68 2.21
C ARG A 58 7.45 -0.28 1.72
N LEU A 59 6.70 0.16 0.75
CA LEU A 59 5.62 -0.64 0.17
C LEU A 59 6.01 -1.11 -1.22
N GLU A 60 5.71 -2.38 -1.49
CA GLU A 60 5.84 -2.95 -2.82
C GLU A 60 4.46 -3.41 -3.23
N ILE A 61 3.98 -2.87 -4.32
CA ILE A 61 2.66 -3.23 -4.81
C ILE A 61 2.82 -3.75 -6.24
N VAL A 62 2.42 -4.99 -6.44
CA VAL A 62 2.53 -5.60 -7.78
C VAL A 62 1.19 -6.17 -8.18
N GLY A 63 0.94 -6.18 -9.47
CA GLY A 63 -0.27 -6.79 -9.98
C GLY A 63 -0.20 -8.29 -9.83
N ALA A 64 -1.31 -8.90 -9.46
CA ALA A 64 -1.39 -10.34 -9.39
C ALA A 64 -1.40 -10.88 -10.81
N VAL A 65 -0.33 -11.56 -11.13
CA VAL A 65 -0.15 -12.05 -12.46
C VAL A 65 -0.94 -13.29 -12.69
N GLY A 66 -1.02 -13.69 -13.87
CA GLY A 66 -1.67 -14.93 -14.20
C GLY A 66 -3.13 -14.75 -14.28
N GLY A 67 -3.62 -13.86 -13.52
CA GLY A 67 -4.97 -13.54 -13.68
C GLY A 67 -5.16 -12.68 -14.87
N GLY A 68 -4.13 -12.15 -15.16
CA GLY A 68 -4.08 -11.36 -16.37
C GLY A 68 -4.98 -10.30 -16.41
#